data_1a4a4ede4b33d9d6535ce97427dce816
#
_entry.id   1a4a4ede4b33d9d6535ce97427dce816
#
_cell.length_a   1.000
_cell.length_b   1.000
_cell.length_c   1.000
_cell.angle_alpha   90.00
_cell.angle_beta   90.00
_cell.angle_gamma   90.00
#
_symmetry.space_group_name_H-M   'P 1'
#
loop_
_entity.id
_entity.type
_entity.pdbx_description
1 polymer ?
#
loop_
_entity_poly.entity_id
_entity_poly.type
_entity_poly.pdbx_seq_one_letter_code
_entity_poly.pdbx_strand_id
1 'polypeptide(L)'
;MDARTFALAFVALVLGAAAAHAQSRGSAADKVAPALKALMAPKQGNQICFARTYDVAHLRAHPKQKVRRMSLLIEVEHIKEDNLYRYNFTLRVAMKGRGKMLETSGECGWAYGDKPPQGSMIRCGVECDGGGVDIEQQRGTGNLLVHLTDVDQKGQPGRPGRIRMAVCGDDDEENSVDLVSGADDRTFRLSKAPASTCGASGER
;
A
#
# COMPACT_ATOMS: atom_id res chain seq x y z
N MET A 1 8.36 70.86 60.17
CA MET A 1 7.78 71.15 58.85
C MET A 1 8.01 69.89 58.01
N ASP A 2 7.03 69.03 58.03
CA ASP A 2 7.14 67.67 57.56
C ASP A 2 6.61 67.54 56.13
N ALA A 3 7.45 67.09 55.20
CA ALA A 3 7.06 66.76 53.83
C ALA A 3 6.82 65.25 53.74
N ARG A 4 5.56 64.84 53.65
CA ARG A 4 5.15 63.45 53.46
C ARG A 4 5.12 63.15 51.96
N THR A 5 6.04 62.31 51.53
CA THR A 5 6.10 61.80 50.18
C THR A 5 5.15 60.63 50.07
N PHE A 6 4.12 60.71 49.22
CA PHE A 6 3.24 59.61 48.86
C PHE A 6 3.88 58.84 47.71
N ALA A 7 4.24 57.59 47.95
CA ALA A 7 4.67 56.64 46.89
C ALA A 7 3.42 55.97 46.33
N LEU A 8 3.11 56.23 45.06
CA LEU A 8 2.10 55.54 44.29
C LEU A 8 2.73 54.25 43.67
N ALA A 9 2.32 53.11 44.19
CA ALA A 9 2.68 51.83 43.64
C ALA A 9 1.79 51.51 42.40
N PHE A 10 2.38 51.54 41.24
CA PHE A 10 1.74 51.01 40.00
C PHE A 10 1.83 49.49 39.99
N VAL A 11 0.70 48.80 40.19
CA VAL A 11 0.57 47.40 39.97
C VAL A 11 0.28 47.19 38.47
N ALA A 12 1.29 46.76 37.70
CA ALA A 12 1.13 46.39 36.33
C ALA A 12 0.55 44.96 36.28
N LEU A 13 -0.71 44.84 35.89
CA LEU A 13 -1.41 43.59 35.66
C LEU A 13 -0.95 43.06 34.31
N VAL A 14 0.00 42.10 34.28
CA VAL A 14 0.42 41.39 33.04
C VAL A 14 -0.64 40.34 32.76
N LEU A 15 -1.57 40.62 31.85
CA LEU A 15 -2.47 39.67 31.26
C LEU A 15 -1.65 38.79 30.27
N GLY A 16 -1.17 37.65 30.75
CA GLY A 16 -0.57 36.63 29.91
C GLY A 16 -1.64 36.00 29.01
N ALA A 17 -1.68 36.39 27.76
CA ALA A 17 -2.45 35.69 26.74
C ALA A 17 -1.80 34.33 26.51
N ALA A 18 -2.34 33.28 27.12
CA ALA A 18 -2.02 31.89 26.76
C ALA A 18 -2.52 31.64 25.33
N ALA A 19 -1.63 31.77 24.35
CA ALA A 19 -1.89 31.30 22.98
C ALA A 19 -2.06 29.78 23.05
N ALA A 20 -3.30 29.34 23.07
CA ALA A 20 -3.62 27.92 22.87
C ALA A 20 -3.12 27.52 21.46
N HIS A 21 -1.98 26.88 21.41
CA HIS A 21 -1.53 26.21 20.20
C HIS A 21 -2.49 25.05 19.95
N ALA A 22 -3.51 25.31 19.14
CA ALA A 22 -4.31 24.26 18.51
C ALA A 22 -3.36 23.48 17.60
N GLN A 23 -2.77 22.42 18.12
CA GLN A 23 -2.09 21.43 17.28
C GLN A 23 -3.15 20.89 16.33
N SER A 24 -3.12 21.32 15.08
CA SER A 24 -3.95 20.75 14.03
C SER A 24 -3.53 19.28 13.93
N ARG A 25 -4.34 18.40 14.48
CA ARG A 25 -4.21 16.96 14.19
C ARG A 25 -4.40 16.84 12.69
N GLY A 26 -3.33 16.48 11.96
CA GLY A 26 -3.37 16.28 10.53
C GLY A 26 -4.56 15.40 10.14
N SER A 27 -5.14 15.64 8.99
CA SER A 27 -6.28 14.84 8.52
C SER A 27 -5.85 13.39 8.32
N ALA A 28 -6.79 12.44 8.37
CA ALA A 28 -6.52 11.04 8.04
C ALA A 28 -5.79 10.88 6.70
N ALA A 29 -6.15 11.71 5.73
CA ALA A 29 -5.52 11.73 4.41
C ALA A 29 -4.03 12.15 4.45
N ASP A 30 -3.61 12.97 5.42
CA ASP A 30 -2.20 13.40 5.52
C ASP A 30 -1.28 12.27 5.97
N LYS A 31 -1.82 11.26 6.63
CA LYS A 31 -1.10 10.06 7.07
C LYS A 31 -0.85 9.06 5.95
N VAL A 32 -1.51 9.19 4.81
CA VAL A 32 -1.36 8.29 3.66
C VAL A 32 -0.10 8.60 2.87
N ALA A 33 0.63 7.57 2.46
CA ALA A 33 1.81 7.68 1.61
C ALA A 33 1.50 8.46 0.32
N PRO A 34 2.33 9.44 -0.08
CA PRO A 34 2.10 10.21 -1.30
C PRO A 34 1.92 9.36 -2.55
N ALA A 35 2.66 8.27 -2.67
CA ALA A 35 2.55 7.35 -3.80
C ALA A 35 1.18 6.65 -3.85
N LEU A 36 0.62 6.28 -2.68
CA LEU A 36 -0.75 5.74 -2.60
C LEU A 36 -1.79 6.79 -2.95
N LYS A 37 -1.65 8.03 -2.46
CA LYS A 37 -2.55 9.14 -2.85
C LYS A 37 -2.51 9.42 -4.35
N ALA A 38 -1.32 9.33 -4.97
CA ALA A 38 -1.16 9.52 -6.41
C ALA A 38 -1.82 8.38 -7.21
N LEU A 39 -1.77 7.15 -6.69
CA LEU A 39 -2.41 5.99 -7.29
C LEU A 39 -3.94 6.08 -7.18
N MET A 40 -4.44 6.43 -6.00
CA MET A 40 -5.88 6.51 -5.69
C MET A 40 -6.13 7.40 -4.48
N ALA A 41 -7.10 8.31 -4.60
CA ALA A 41 -7.47 9.23 -3.52
C ALA A 41 -7.95 8.47 -2.27
N PRO A 42 -7.56 8.90 -1.04
CA PRO A 42 -7.99 8.31 0.22
C PRO A 42 -9.46 8.66 0.50
N LYS A 43 -10.34 7.85 -0.04
CA LYS A 43 -11.79 7.97 0.14
C LYS A 43 -12.38 6.57 0.34
N GLN A 44 -13.17 6.40 1.39
CA GLN A 44 -13.88 5.15 1.68
C GLN A 44 -14.55 4.56 0.45
N GLY A 45 -14.30 3.28 0.20
CA GLY A 45 -14.90 2.53 -0.90
C GLY A 45 -14.28 2.79 -2.28
N ASN A 46 -13.28 3.68 -2.40
CA ASN A 46 -12.52 3.78 -3.65
C ASN A 46 -11.82 2.46 -3.92
N GLN A 47 -11.84 2.05 -5.19
CA GLN A 47 -11.17 0.83 -5.64
C GLN A 47 -10.55 1.02 -7.02
N ILE A 48 -9.44 0.32 -7.26
CA ILE A 48 -8.74 0.30 -8.54
C ILE A 48 -8.26 -1.12 -8.84
N CYS A 49 -8.49 -1.57 -10.07
CA CYS A 49 -8.07 -2.88 -10.53
C CYS A 49 -7.05 -2.75 -11.64
N PHE A 50 -6.00 -3.59 -11.55
CA PHE A 50 -5.02 -3.80 -12.60
C PHE A 50 -4.94 -5.29 -12.93
N ALA A 51 -4.88 -5.63 -14.21
CA ALA A 51 -4.85 -7.02 -14.62
C ALA A 51 -4.04 -7.24 -15.88
N ARG A 52 -3.54 -8.44 -16.05
CA ARG A 52 -2.95 -8.94 -17.30
C ARG A 52 -3.16 -10.45 -17.46
N THR A 53 -3.52 -10.85 -18.66
CA THR A 53 -3.45 -12.22 -19.12
C THR A 53 -2.34 -12.29 -20.15
N TYR A 54 -1.42 -13.24 -19.98
CA TYR A 54 -0.31 -13.47 -20.90
C TYR A 54 -0.74 -14.42 -21.98
N ASP A 55 -0.58 -14.03 -23.23
CA ASP A 55 -0.90 -14.86 -24.38
C ASP A 55 0.14 -15.97 -24.61
N VAL A 56 -0.18 -16.87 -25.51
CA VAL A 56 0.67 -18.04 -25.81
C VAL A 56 2.02 -17.62 -26.40
N ALA A 57 2.05 -16.54 -27.19
CA ALA A 57 3.29 -16.05 -27.81
C ALA A 57 4.24 -15.52 -26.73
N HIS A 58 3.72 -14.70 -25.81
CA HIS A 58 4.48 -14.22 -24.66
C HIS A 58 5.03 -15.36 -23.81
N LEU A 59 4.17 -16.34 -23.46
CA LEU A 59 4.57 -17.46 -22.61
C LEU A 59 5.58 -18.42 -23.31
N ARG A 60 5.62 -18.45 -24.61
CA ARG A 60 6.66 -19.16 -25.38
C ARG A 60 7.99 -18.43 -25.37
N ALA A 61 7.95 -17.09 -25.47
CA ALA A 61 9.15 -16.25 -25.37
C ALA A 61 9.72 -16.21 -23.93
N HIS A 62 8.89 -16.51 -22.92
CA HIS A 62 9.27 -16.54 -21.51
C HIS A 62 8.99 -17.92 -20.90
N PRO A 63 9.79 -18.95 -21.26
CA PRO A 63 9.48 -20.34 -20.90
C PRO A 63 9.53 -20.61 -19.39
N LYS A 64 10.29 -19.83 -18.63
CA LYS A 64 10.41 -19.94 -17.16
C LYS A 64 9.30 -19.20 -16.41
N GLN A 65 8.49 -18.38 -17.10
CA GLN A 65 7.35 -17.71 -16.47
C GLN A 65 6.29 -18.74 -16.07
N LYS A 66 5.93 -18.75 -14.79
CA LYS A 66 4.90 -19.60 -14.21
C LYS A 66 3.52 -18.95 -14.24
N VAL A 67 3.48 -17.61 -14.11
CA VAL A 67 2.25 -16.83 -14.06
C VAL A 67 1.64 -16.69 -15.46
N ARG A 68 0.38 -17.11 -15.62
CA ARG A 68 -0.40 -16.95 -16.86
C ARG A 68 -1.35 -15.76 -16.81
N ARG A 69 -1.84 -15.43 -15.62
CA ARG A 69 -2.72 -14.28 -15.38
C ARG A 69 -2.42 -13.74 -13.98
N MET A 70 -2.44 -12.43 -13.88
CA MET A 70 -2.33 -11.74 -12.60
C MET A 70 -3.35 -10.61 -12.57
N SER A 71 -4.00 -10.42 -11.44
CA SER A 71 -4.80 -9.23 -11.17
C SER A 71 -4.56 -8.74 -9.76
N LEU A 72 -4.55 -7.42 -9.58
CA LEU A 72 -4.37 -6.73 -8.32
C LEU A 72 -5.52 -5.74 -8.15
N LEU A 73 -6.34 -5.95 -7.13
CA LEU A 73 -7.33 -5.01 -6.64
C LEU A 73 -6.73 -4.24 -5.47
N ILE A 74 -6.92 -2.94 -5.43
CA ILE A 74 -6.62 -2.12 -4.25
C ILE A 74 -7.90 -1.39 -3.87
N GLU A 75 -8.25 -1.43 -2.59
CA GLU A 75 -9.46 -0.84 -2.02
C GLU A 75 -9.10 0.05 -0.84
N VAL A 76 -9.82 1.17 -0.69
CA VAL A 76 -9.62 2.09 0.43
C VAL A 76 -10.69 1.88 1.48
N GLU A 77 -10.24 1.63 2.69
CA GLU A 77 -11.05 1.58 3.90
C GLU A 77 -10.72 2.77 4.82
N HIS A 78 -11.73 3.37 5.42
CA HIS A 78 -11.55 4.41 6.44
C HIS A 78 -11.80 3.83 7.83
N ILE A 79 -10.75 3.68 8.61
CA ILE A 79 -10.81 3.25 10.02
C ILE A 79 -11.12 4.48 10.87
N LYS A 80 -12.38 4.63 11.25
CA LYS A 80 -12.89 5.83 11.94
C LYS A 80 -12.27 6.00 13.33
N GLU A 81 -12.07 4.89 14.04
CA GLU A 81 -11.54 4.83 15.39
C GLU A 81 -10.13 5.44 15.47
N ASP A 82 -9.30 5.14 14.48
CA ASP A 82 -7.91 5.57 14.41
C ASP A 82 -7.73 6.82 13.53
N ASN A 83 -8.81 7.27 12.88
CA ASN A 83 -8.79 8.33 11.90
C ASN A 83 -7.66 8.12 10.87
N LEU A 84 -7.70 6.99 10.18
CA LEU A 84 -6.74 6.64 9.14
C LEU A 84 -7.42 5.98 7.92
N TYR A 85 -6.75 6.06 6.77
CA TYR A 85 -7.12 5.32 5.57
C TYR A 85 -6.16 4.15 5.38
N ARG A 86 -6.75 2.96 5.24
CA ARG A 86 -6.06 1.70 4.92
C ARG A 86 -6.25 1.39 3.44
N TYR A 87 -5.19 0.94 2.78
CA TYR A 87 -5.24 0.48 1.40
C TYR A 87 -5.07 -1.03 1.41
N ASN A 88 -6.18 -1.74 1.37
CA ASN A 88 -6.18 -3.20 1.30
C ASN A 88 -5.93 -3.64 -0.13
N PHE A 89 -5.21 -4.74 -0.32
CA PHE A 89 -5.04 -5.33 -1.64
C PHE A 89 -5.50 -6.78 -1.66
N THR A 90 -5.95 -7.20 -2.86
CA THR A 90 -6.18 -8.61 -3.21
C THR A 90 -5.40 -8.92 -4.47
N LEU A 91 -4.45 -9.86 -4.38
CA LEU A 91 -3.67 -10.37 -5.51
C LEU A 91 -4.19 -11.74 -5.92
N ARG A 92 -4.55 -11.89 -7.19
CA ARG A 92 -5.00 -13.16 -7.79
C ARG A 92 -4.04 -13.57 -8.89
N VAL A 93 -3.67 -14.86 -8.90
CA VAL A 93 -2.70 -15.40 -9.85
C VAL A 93 -3.17 -16.74 -10.40
N ALA A 94 -3.19 -16.87 -11.74
CA ALA A 94 -3.30 -18.17 -12.40
C ALA A 94 -1.90 -18.63 -12.83
N MET A 95 -1.51 -19.84 -12.43
CA MET A 95 -0.21 -20.40 -12.72
C MET A 95 -0.28 -21.54 -13.75
N LYS A 96 0.82 -21.78 -14.50
CA LYS A 96 0.98 -22.97 -15.34
C LYS A 96 0.83 -24.22 -14.47
N GLY A 97 0.13 -25.22 -14.97
CA GLY A 97 -0.05 -26.50 -14.28
C GLY A 97 -1.04 -26.49 -13.12
N ARG A 98 -1.66 -25.33 -12.79
CA ARG A 98 -2.70 -25.24 -11.78
C ARG A 98 -4.04 -24.85 -12.40
N GLY A 99 -5.10 -25.56 -12.02
CA GLY A 99 -6.47 -25.31 -12.51
C GLY A 99 -7.16 -24.16 -11.79
N LYS A 100 -6.81 -23.92 -10.52
CA LYS A 100 -7.43 -22.89 -9.67
C LYS A 100 -6.65 -21.57 -9.73
N MET A 101 -7.37 -20.46 -9.59
CA MET A 101 -6.79 -19.17 -9.23
C MET A 101 -6.31 -19.23 -7.78
N LEU A 102 -5.11 -18.76 -7.56
CA LEU A 102 -4.57 -18.52 -6.23
C LEU A 102 -4.86 -17.09 -5.83
N GLU A 103 -5.14 -16.86 -4.57
CA GLU A 103 -5.46 -15.55 -4.03
C GLU A 103 -4.71 -15.30 -2.73
N THR A 104 -4.33 -14.06 -2.50
CA THR A 104 -3.84 -13.57 -1.22
C THR A 104 -4.24 -12.13 -1.04
N SER A 105 -4.29 -11.67 0.20
CA SER A 105 -4.65 -10.31 0.55
C SER A 105 -3.76 -9.76 1.67
N GLY A 106 -3.81 -8.45 1.84
CA GLY A 106 -3.08 -7.74 2.88
C GLY A 106 -3.18 -6.23 2.69
N GLU A 107 -2.19 -5.50 3.15
CA GLU A 107 -2.20 -4.05 3.14
C GLU A 107 -1.06 -3.47 2.31
N CYS A 108 -1.35 -2.34 1.65
CA CYS A 108 -0.36 -1.53 0.96
C CYS A 108 -0.02 -0.29 1.78
N GLY A 109 1.26 -0.03 1.95
CA GLY A 109 1.72 1.11 2.74
C GLY A 109 3.16 1.47 2.42
N TRP A 110 3.84 2.01 3.43
CA TRP A 110 5.26 2.26 3.37
C TRP A 110 6.03 0.94 3.40
N ALA A 111 7.09 0.86 2.64
CA ALA A 111 7.88 -0.36 2.56
C ALA A 111 8.51 -0.77 3.91
N TYR A 112 8.88 0.19 4.77
CA TYR A 112 9.41 -0.05 6.11
C TYR A 112 9.30 1.18 7.02
N GLY A 113 8.65 1.02 8.19
CA GLY A 113 8.63 1.98 9.29
C GLY A 113 8.04 3.35 8.94
N ASP A 114 8.31 4.33 9.79
CA ASP A 114 7.75 5.69 9.72
C ASP A 114 8.34 6.57 8.59
N LYS A 115 9.29 6.04 7.82
CA LYS A 115 9.92 6.78 6.73
C LYS A 115 9.43 6.28 5.38
N PRO A 116 8.93 7.21 4.54
CA PRO A 116 8.54 6.84 3.19
C PRO A 116 9.75 6.29 2.41
N PRO A 117 9.58 5.22 1.61
CA PRO A 117 10.58 4.86 0.64
C PRO A 117 10.81 6.05 -0.28
N GLN A 118 12.07 6.30 -0.61
CA GLN A 118 12.39 7.31 -1.60
C GLN A 118 11.85 6.83 -2.95
N GLY A 119 10.88 7.56 -3.51
CA GLY A 119 10.33 7.27 -4.82
C GLY A 119 8.83 6.98 -4.86
N SER A 120 8.39 6.43 -5.98
CA SER A 120 6.99 6.10 -6.29
C SER A 120 6.61 4.67 -5.89
N MET A 121 7.49 3.94 -5.20
CA MET A 121 7.30 2.53 -4.87
C MET A 121 6.45 2.36 -3.61
N ILE A 122 5.48 1.47 -3.68
CA ILE A 122 4.56 1.11 -2.60
C ILE A 122 4.80 -0.35 -2.26
N ARG A 123 4.90 -0.69 -0.97
CA ARG A 123 4.91 -2.08 -0.51
C ARG A 123 3.50 -2.54 -0.22
N CYS A 124 3.13 -3.71 -0.77
CA CYS A 124 1.93 -4.44 -0.43
C CYS A 124 2.35 -5.75 0.23
N GLY A 125 2.09 -5.89 1.51
CA GLY A 125 2.51 -7.01 2.34
C GLY A 125 1.35 -7.90 2.77
N VAL A 126 1.60 -9.20 2.82
CA VAL A 126 0.69 -10.20 3.40
C VAL A 126 1.07 -10.37 4.86
N GLU A 127 0.09 -10.43 5.73
CA GLU A 127 0.30 -10.75 7.15
C GLU A 127 0.87 -12.18 7.33
N CYS A 128 1.22 -12.55 8.56
CA CYS A 128 1.70 -13.90 8.90
C CYS A 128 2.96 -14.32 8.10
N ASP A 129 3.94 -13.40 7.94
CA ASP A 129 5.19 -13.65 7.21
C ASP A 129 4.99 -14.09 5.75
N GLY A 130 3.84 -13.75 5.17
CA GLY A 130 3.48 -14.09 3.79
C GLY A 130 4.30 -13.36 2.72
N GLY A 131 5.25 -12.50 3.10
CA GLY A 131 6.03 -11.72 2.15
C GLY A 131 5.22 -10.59 1.51
N GLY A 132 5.49 -10.28 0.25
CA GLY A 132 4.76 -9.21 -0.42
C GLY A 132 5.30 -8.85 -1.80
N VAL A 133 4.72 -7.81 -2.36
CA VAL A 133 5.12 -7.24 -3.65
C VAL A 133 5.38 -5.75 -3.50
N ASP A 134 6.28 -5.22 -4.33
CA ASP A 134 6.43 -3.79 -4.50
C ASP A 134 5.71 -3.37 -5.77
N ILE A 135 4.94 -2.28 -5.69
CA ILE A 135 4.19 -1.78 -6.83
C ILE A 135 4.63 -0.37 -7.19
N GLU A 136 4.67 -0.08 -8.48
CA GLU A 136 5.03 1.21 -9.02
C GLU A 136 4.11 1.58 -10.18
N GLN A 137 3.54 2.79 -10.13
CA GLN A 137 2.77 3.29 -11.26
C GLN A 137 3.71 3.79 -12.37
N GLN A 138 3.58 3.21 -13.54
CA GLN A 138 4.38 3.58 -14.71
C GLN A 138 3.92 4.91 -15.28
N ARG A 139 4.80 5.91 -15.25
CA ARG A 139 4.48 7.26 -15.77
C ARG A 139 4.09 7.21 -17.25
N GLY A 140 3.09 7.99 -17.62
CA GLY A 140 2.65 8.16 -19.00
C GLY A 140 1.80 7.03 -19.58
N THR A 141 1.77 5.85 -18.98
CA THR A 141 0.97 4.71 -19.50
C THR A 141 -0.21 4.34 -18.61
N GLY A 142 -0.19 4.76 -17.33
CA GLY A 142 -1.17 4.35 -16.34
C GLY A 142 -1.10 2.86 -15.95
N ASN A 143 -0.11 2.12 -16.47
CA ASN A 143 0.14 0.74 -16.07
C ASN A 143 0.74 0.67 -14.67
N LEU A 144 0.61 -0.49 -14.03
CA LEU A 144 1.24 -0.82 -12.77
C LEU A 144 2.33 -1.87 -13.00
N LEU A 145 3.51 -1.64 -12.47
CA LEU A 145 4.54 -2.67 -12.34
C LEU A 145 4.39 -3.31 -10.97
N VAL A 146 4.37 -4.63 -10.94
CA VAL A 146 4.34 -5.45 -9.73
C VAL A 146 5.65 -6.22 -9.67
N HIS A 147 6.45 -5.95 -8.66
CA HIS A 147 7.77 -6.55 -8.48
C HIS A 147 7.72 -7.59 -7.36
N LEU A 148 8.15 -8.80 -7.64
CA LEU A 148 8.45 -9.81 -6.63
C LEU A 148 9.86 -9.54 -6.09
N THR A 149 9.97 -8.49 -5.32
CA THR A 149 11.22 -8.10 -4.67
C THR A 149 11.02 -8.06 -3.18
N ASP A 150 12.09 -8.34 -2.46
CA ASP A 150 12.17 -8.05 -1.05
C ASP A 150 12.95 -6.74 -0.89
N VAL A 151 12.46 -5.86 -0.04
CA VAL A 151 13.14 -4.60 0.26
C VAL A 151 14.10 -4.85 1.40
N ASP A 152 15.29 -4.31 1.32
CA ASP A 152 16.22 -4.35 2.46
C ASP A 152 15.75 -3.42 3.59
N GLN A 153 16.42 -3.50 4.75
CA GLN A 153 16.12 -2.63 5.90
C GLN A 153 16.25 -1.13 5.63
N LYS A 154 16.80 -0.75 4.47
CA LYS A 154 16.94 0.64 4.01
C LYS A 154 15.86 1.02 3.00
N GLY A 155 14.91 0.13 2.73
CA GLY A 155 13.85 0.35 1.74
C GLY A 155 14.34 0.28 0.29
N GLN A 156 15.51 -0.31 0.04
CA GLN A 156 16.04 -0.46 -1.31
C GLN A 156 15.51 -1.75 -1.93
N PRO A 157 14.84 -1.69 -3.10
CA PRO A 157 14.45 -2.88 -3.83
C PRO A 157 15.70 -3.59 -4.35
N GLY A 158 15.80 -4.89 -4.22
CA GLY A 158 16.95 -5.55 -4.82
C GLY A 158 17.10 -7.02 -4.59
N ARG A 159 16.47 -7.58 -3.59
CA ARG A 159 16.53 -9.03 -3.37
C ARG A 159 15.37 -9.73 -4.09
N PRO A 160 15.59 -10.96 -4.61
CA PRO A 160 14.48 -11.81 -5.00
C PRO A 160 13.54 -12.01 -3.82
N GLY A 161 12.28 -11.64 -4.00
CA GLY A 161 11.26 -11.75 -2.96
C GLY A 161 10.30 -12.90 -3.23
N ARG A 162 9.38 -13.06 -2.33
CA ARG A 162 8.27 -14.01 -2.43
C ARG A 162 6.99 -13.40 -1.90
N ILE A 163 5.88 -13.92 -2.35
CA ILE A 163 4.57 -13.69 -1.74
C ILE A 163 3.84 -15.03 -1.62
N ARG A 164 3.32 -15.29 -0.44
CA ARG A 164 2.50 -16.48 -0.19
C ARG A 164 1.10 -16.25 -0.74
N MET A 165 0.68 -17.15 -1.61
CA MET A 165 -0.65 -17.19 -2.18
C MET A 165 -1.53 -18.11 -1.31
N ALA A 166 -2.00 -17.56 -0.19
CA ALA A 166 -2.91 -18.20 0.76
C ALA A 166 -3.58 -17.13 1.62
N VAL A 167 -4.67 -17.48 2.27
CA VAL A 167 -5.31 -16.65 3.30
C VAL A 167 -4.68 -16.99 4.64
N CYS A 168 -4.39 -15.97 5.48
CA CYS A 168 -3.89 -16.18 6.84
C CYS A 168 -4.86 -17.05 7.66
N GLY A 169 -4.32 -18.07 8.32
CA GLY A 169 -5.12 -18.99 9.13
C GLY A 169 -5.73 -20.15 8.34
N ASP A 170 -5.52 -20.21 7.05
CA ASP A 170 -5.82 -21.40 6.25
C ASP A 170 -4.60 -22.34 6.35
N ASP A 171 -4.69 -23.32 7.27
CA ASP A 171 -3.64 -24.33 7.50
C ASP A 171 -3.58 -25.37 6.39
N ASP A 172 -4.32 -25.16 5.31
CA ASP A 172 -4.32 -26.05 4.15
C ASP A 172 -3.06 -25.82 3.32
N GLU A 173 -1.95 -26.43 3.76
CA GLU A 173 -0.65 -26.38 3.06
C GLU A 173 -0.77 -26.84 1.60
N GLU A 174 -1.74 -27.65 1.26
CA GLU A 174 -1.98 -28.16 -0.09
C GLU A 174 -2.45 -27.03 -1.04
N ASN A 175 -3.12 -26.01 -0.50
CA ASN A 175 -3.61 -24.85 -1.25
C ASN A 175 -2.68 -23.64 -1.19
N SER A 176 -1.70 -23.61 -0.29
CA SER A 176 -0.73 -22.52 -0.19
C SER A 176 0.42 -22.70 -1.18
N VAL A 177 0.83 -21.62 -1.83
CA VAL A 177 1.96 -21.60 -2.77
C VAL A 177 2.73 -20.31 -2.61
N ASP A 178 4.04 -20.43 -2.49
CA ASP A 178 4.91 -19.27 -2.60
C ASP A 178 5.14 -18.94 -4.08
N LEU A 179 4.70 -17.76 -4.51
CA LEU A 179 5.13 -17.17 -5.76
C LEU A 179 6.49 -16.51 -5.51
N VAL A 180 7.53 -17.15 -5.99
CA VAL A 180 8.92 -16.75 -5.76
C VAL A 180 9.46 -16.06 -7.01
N SER A 181 10.20 -14.98 -6.81
CA SER A 181 10.93 -14.26 -7.87
C SER A 181 11.82 -15.20 -8.66
N GLY A 182 11.70 -15.18 -9.97
CA GLY A 182 12.44 -16.01 -10.89
C GLY A 182 12.89 -15.24 -12.13
N ALA A 183 13.49 -15.93 -13.10
CA ALA A 183 14.02 -15.28 -14.29
C ALA A 183 12.94 -14.52 -15.09
N ASP A 184 11.74 -15.13 -15.22
CA ASP A 184 10.63 -14.56 -15.99
C ASP A 184 9.44 -14.16 -15.10
N ASP A 185 9.52 -14.40 -13.78
CA ASP A 185 8.50 -14.07 -12.78
C ASP A 185 9.04 -13.05 -11.76
N ARG A 186 9.76 -12.03 -12.21
CA ARG A 186 10.32 -11.01 -11.32
C ARG A 186 9.52 -9.73 -11.30
N THR A 187 9.04 -9.30 -12.47
CA THR A 187 8.29 -8.06 -12.66
C THR A 187 7.15 -8.30 -13.63
N PHE A 188 5.96 -7.92 -13.21
CA PHE A 188 4.74 -8.04 -13.99
C PHE A 188 4.21 -6.65 -14.31
N ARG A 189 3.89 -6.40 -15.59
CA ARG A 189 3.21 -5.19 -16.01
C ARG A 189 1.73 -5.48 -16.11
N LEU A 190 0.93 -4.79 -15.32
CA LEU A 190 -0.53 -4.89 -15.33
C LEU A 190 -1.12 -3.61 -15.92
N SER A 191 -2.20 -3.72 -16.68
CA SER A 191 -2.96 -2.60 -17.19
C SER A 191 -4.21 -2.36 -16.34
N LYS A 192 -4.66 -1.10 -16.26
CA LYS A 192 -5.90 -0.76 -15.57
C LYS A 192 -7.06 -1.53 -16.21
N ALA A 193 -7.93 -2.09 -15.38
CA ALA A 193 -9.04 -2.93 -15.77
C ALA A 193 -10.31 -2.57 -14.97
N PRO A 194 -11.50 -2.97 -15.44
CA PRO A 194 -12.72 -2.89 -14.64
C PRO A 194 -12.58 -3.66 -13.32
N ALA A 195 -13.20 -3.17 -12.26
CA ALA A 195 -13.13 -3.79 -10.93
C ALA A 195 -13.60 -5.26 -10.93
N SER A 196 -14.60 -5.59 -11.74
CA SER A 196 -15.09 -6.95 -11.95
C SER A 196 -14.02 -7.93 -12.47
N THR A 197 -13.01 -7.44 -13.19
CA THR A 197 -11.87 -8.27 -13.64
C THR A 197 -11.02 -8.78 -12.47
N CYS A 198 -10.97 -8.03 -11.39
CA CYS A 198 -10.30 -8.40 -10.16
C CYS A 198 -11.22 -9.15 -9.17
N GLY A 199 -12.47 -9.43 -9.57
CA GLY A 199 -13.45 -10.11 -8.72
C GLY A 199 -14.03 -9.21 -7.64
N ALA A 200 -13.92 -7.89 -7.77
CA ALA A 200 -14.71 -6.99 -6.95
C ALA A 200 -16.18 -7.26 -7.24
N SER A 201 -16.90 -7.76 -6.25
CA SER A 201 -18.35 -7.84 -6.29
C SER A 201 -18.87 -6.41 -6.33
N GLY A 202 -19.50 -6.00 -7.42
CA GLY A 202 -20.31 -4.80 -7.39
C GLY A 202 -21.38 -4.99 -6.32
N GLU A 203 -21.43 -4.03 -5.39
CA GLU A 203 -22.40 -3.93 -4.30
C GLU A 203 -22.18 -4.86 -3.10
N ARG A 204 -21.77 -4.24 -2.04
CA ARG A 204 -22.24 -4.53 -0.69
C ARG A 204 -22.99 -3.33 -0.16
#